data_b505b0d6833696319ab1d5e932967b71
#
_entry.id   b505b0d6833696319ab1d5e932967b71
#
_cell.length_a   1.000
_cell.length_b   1.000
_cell.length_c   1.000
_cell.angle_alpha   90.00
_cell.angle_beta   90.00
_cell.angle_gamma   90.00
#
_symmetry.space_group_name_H-M   'P 1'
#
loop_
_entity.id
_entity.type
_entity.pdbx_description
1 polymer ?
#
loop_
_entity_poly.entity_id
_entity_poly.type
_entity_poly.pdbx_seq_one_letter_code
_entity_poly.pdbx_strand_id
1 'polypeptide(L)'
;MTHKIQLSPKKIVNKQFQIDFKGYNAEEVDYFLDIVVNDYENFAAMLNESYTQIDKLQKVNDELRQKVNQLEKEKMIQNDQLKSMEDNLSTNIDLLKRISNLEKAVYKDK
;
A
#
# COMPACT_ATOMS: atom_id res chain seq x y z
N MET A 1 -13.44 -11.93 -8.73
CA MET A 1 -13.45 -11.82 -10.20
C MET A 1 -14.25 -12.92 -10.84
N THR A 2 -15.18 -12.55 -11.71
CA THR A 2 -16.07 -13.48 -12.37
C THR A 2 -15.56 -13.91 -13.74
N HIS A 3 -14.45 -13.33 -14.23
CA HIS A 3 -13.93 -13.62 -15.57
C HIS A 3 -12.95 -14.77 -15.51
N LYS A 4 -13.26 -15.81 -16.25
CA LYS A 4 -12.40 -16.99 -16.40
C LYS A 4 -11.89 -17.11 -17.81
N ILE A 5 -10.60 -17.38 -17.95
CA ILE A 5 -10.00 -17.68 -19.25
C ILE A 5 -10.03 -19.17 -19.46
N GLN A 6 -10.60 -19.60 -20.57
CA GLN A 6 -10.79 -21.02 -20.87
C GLN A 6 -9.59 -21.63 -21.58
N LEU A 7 -8.86 -20.83 -22.37
CA LEU A 7 -7.76 -21.30 -23.18
C LEU A 7 -6.42 -20.92 -22.58
N SER A 8 -5.38 -21.63 -22.99
CA SER A 8 -3.99 -21.33 -22.70
C SER A 8 -3.18 -21.55 -23.99
N PRO A 9 -1.96 -20.97 -24.08
CA PRO A 9 -1.11 -21.24 -25.24
C PRO A 9 -0.94 -22.72 -25.52
N LYS A 10 -0.77 -23.53 -24.47
CA LYS A 10 -0.60 -24.97 -24.60
C LYS A 10 -1.86 -25.64 -25.15
N LYS A 11 -3.04 -25.23 -24.68
CA LYS A 11 -4.30 -25.78 -25.17
C LYS A 11 -4.53 -25.41 -26.64
N ILE A 12 -4.14 -24.21 -27.03
CA ILE A 12 -4.29 -23.76 -28.41
C ILE A 12 -3.38 -24.56 -29.35
N VAL A 13 -2.09 -24.72 -28.96
CA VAL A 13 -1.13 -25.45 -29.76
C VAL A 13 -1.50 -26.93 -29.90
N ASN A 14 -2.05 -27.52 -28.85
CA ASN A 14 -2.39 -28.94 -28.83
C ASN A 14 -3.81 -29.22 -29.29
N LYS A 15 -4.56 -28.20 -29.69
CA LYS A 15 -5.94 -28.40 -30.13
C LYS A 15 -5.97 -29.17 -31.45
N GLN A 16 -6.77 -30.23 -31.47
CA GLN A 16 -7.01 -31.04 -32.65
C GLN A 16 -8.49 -30.94 -33.01
N PHE A 17 -8.75 -30.77 -34.31
CA PHE A 17 -10.09 -30.75 -34.84
C PHE A 17 -10.38 -32.05 -35.58
N GLN A 18 -11.61 -32.47 -35.54
CA GLN A 18 -12.06 -33.60 -36.34
C GLN A 18 -11.96 -33.30 -37.83
N ILE A 19 -11.47 -34.28 -38.61
CA ILE A 19 -11.29 -34.10 -40.04
C ILE A 19 -12.47 -34.74 -40.76
N ASP A 20 -13.16 -33.92 -41.52
CA ASP A 20 -14.29 -34.37 -42.39
C ASP A 20 -13.81 -34.54 -43.84
N PHE A 21 -14.72 -34.94 -44.70
CA PHE A 21 -14.41 -35.23 -46.10
C PHE A 21 -13.75 -34.02 -46.82
N LYS A 22 -14.15 -32.77 -46.48
CA LYS A 22 -13.64 -31.55 -47.14
C LYS A 22 -12.65 -30.80 -46.31
N GLY A 23 -12.11 -31.37 -45.21
CA GLY A 23 -11.19 -30.73 -44.32
C GLY A 23 -11.62 -30.77 -42.88
N TYR A 24 -11.24 -29.77 -42.08
CA TYR A 24 -11.62 -29.71 -40.68
C TYR A 24 -13.13 -29.51 -40.51
N ASN A 25 -13.69 -30.08 -39.44
CA ASN A 25 -15.10 -29.89 -39.12
C ASN A 25 -15.38 -28.42 -38.84
N ALA A 26 -16.23 -27.78 -39.63
CA ALA A 26 -16.47 -26.33 -39.54
C ALA A 26 -17.12 -25.95 -38.21
N GLU A 27 -18.02 -26.79 -37.69
CA GLU A 27 -18.69 -26.51 -36.41
C GLU A 27 -17.73 -26.51 -35.24
N GLU A 28 -16.77 -27.46 -35.25
CA GLU A 28 -15.74 -27.49 -34.20
C GLU A 28 -14.81 -26.27 -34.24
N VAL A 29 -14.41 -25.87 -35.46
CA VAL A 29 -13.58 -24.70 -35.67
C VAL A 29 -14.29 -23.43 -35.20
N ASP A 30 -15.56 -23.27 -35.61
CA ASP A 30 -16.37 -22.13 -35.22
C ASP A 30 -16.56 -22.07 -33.70
N TYR A 31 -16.84 -23.19 -33.07
CA TYR A 31 -16.98 -23.27 -31.62
C TYR A 31 -15.70 -22.87 -30.91
N PHE A 32 -14.56 -23.36 -31.41
CA PHE A 32 -13.27 -23.01 -30.87
C PHE A 32 -12.98 -21.50 -30.99
N LEU A 33 -13.29 -20.94 -32.16
CA LEU A 33 -13.09 -19.50 -32.39
C LEU A 33 -14.01 -18.66 -31.50
N ASP A 34 -15.22 -19.14 -31.21
CA ASP A 34 -16.10 -18.45 -30.27
C ASP A 34 -15.49 -18.42 -28.85
N ILE A 35 -14.84 -19.50 -28.44
CA ILE A 35 -14.14 -19.55 -27.17
C ILE A 35 -12.97 -18.54 -27.18
N VAL A 36 -12.22 -18.43 -28.29
CA VAL A 36 -11.15 -17.47 -28.44
C VAL A 36 -11.67 -16.05 -28.29
N VAL A 37 -12.76 -15.73 -28.97
CA VAL A 37 -13.38 -14.39 -28.88
C VAL A 37 -13.79 -14.09 -27.44
N ASN A 38 -14.45 -15.05 -26.80
CA ASN A 38 -14.88 -14.89 -25.41
C ASN A 38 -13.70 -14.66 -24.47
N ASP A 39 -12.59 -15.37 -24.67
CA ASP A 39 -11.39 -15.18 -23.87
C ASP A 39 -10.79 -13.78 -24.07
N TYR A 40 -10.76 -13.30 -25.31
CA TYR A 40 -10.27 -11.94 -25.58
C TYR A 40 -11.15 -10.89 -24.90
N GLU A 41 -12.47 -11.06 -24.94
CA GLU A 41 -13.37 -10.14 -24.23
C GLU A 41 -13.14 -10.17 -22.73
N ASN A 42 -12.93 -11.35 -22.15
CA ASN A 42 -12.64 -11.51 -20.74
C ASN A 42 -11.28 -10.90 -20.39
N PHE A 43 -10.26 -11.05 -21.24
CA PHE A 43 -8.97 -10.39 -21.04
C PHE A 43 -9.12 -8.87 -21.01
N ALA A 44 -9.90 -8.31 -21.94
CA ALA A 44 -10.12 -6.87 -21.97
C ALA A 44 -10.79 -6.38 -20.68
N ALA A 45 -11.78 -7.10 -20.20
CA ALA A 45 -12.45 -6.77 -18.94
C ALA A 45 -11.49 -6.86 -17.76
N MET A 46 -10.67 -7.91 -17.71
CA MET A 46 -9.68 -8.10 -16.64
C MET A 46 -8.63 -6.98 -16.66
N LEU A 47 -8.18 -6.55 -17.82
CA LEU A 47 -7.25 -5.43 -17.95
C LEU A 47 -7.85 -4.14 -17.42
N ASN A 48 -9.10 -3.84 -17.77
CA ASN A 48 -9.78 -2.66 -17.27
C ASN A 48 -9.92 -2.66 -15.75
N GLU A 49 -10.28 -3.81 -15.18
CA GLU A 49 -10.34 -3.96 -13.73
C GLU A 49 -8.98 -3.75 -13.07
N SER A 50 -7.93 -4.32 -13.68
CA SER A 50 -6.57 -4.18 -13.17
C SER A 50 -6.11 -2.72 -13.20
N TYR A 51 -6.37 -2.00 -14.28
CA TYR A 51 -6.03 -0.58 -14.38
C TYR A 51 -6.76 0.24 -13.33
N THR A 52 -8.04 -0.06 -13.10
CA THR A 52 -8.82 0.61 -12.05
C THR A 52 -8.20 0.36 -10.66
N GLN A 53 -7.80 -0.88 -10.39
CA GLN A 53 -7.15 -1.22 -9.12
C GLN A 53 -5.81 -0.54 -8.96
N ILE A 54 -5.01 -0.48 -10.04
CA ILE A 54 -3.72 0.22 -10.03
C ILE A 54 -3.92 1.69 -9.69
N ASP A 55 -4.89 2.35 -10.30
CA ASP A 55 -5.19 3.75 -10.02
C ASP A 55 -5.57 3.96 -8.56
N LYS A 56 -6.42 3.09 -8.02
CA LYS A 56 -6.80 3.16 -6.60
C LYS A 56 -5.61 2.97 -5.68
N LEU A 57 -4.75 2.00 -5.99
CA LEU A 57 -3.56 1.72 -5.19
C LEU A 57 -2.57 2.88 -5.23
N GLN A 58 -2.40 3.52 -6.37
CA GLN A 58 -1.55 4.71 -6.50
C GLN A 58 -2.07 5.86 -5.64
N LYS A 59 -3.37 6.09 -5.65
CA LYS A 59 -3.99 7.13 -4.81
C LYS A 59 -3.79 6.82 -3.33
N VAL A 60 -4.02 5.58 -2.92
CA VAL A 60 -3.80 5.16 -1.53
C VAL A 60 -2.34 5.31 -1.14
N ASN A 61 -1.42 4.94 -2.03
CA ASN A 61 0.01 5.12 -1.78
C ASN A 61 0.38 6.59 -1.57
N ASP A 62 -0.15 7.48 -2.40
CA ASP A 62 0.12 8.91 -2.28
C ASP A 62 -0.43 9.46 -0.96
N GLU A 63 -1.64 9.05 -0.60
CA GLU A 63 -2.26 9.44 0.67
C GLU A 63 -1.44 8.94 1.86
N LEU A 64 -0.98 7.69 1.81
CA LEU A 64 -0.17 7.11 2.86
C LEU A 64 1.18 7.81 2.99
N ARG A 65 1.80 8.18 1.88
CA ARG A 65 3.07 8.93 1.91
C ARG A 65 2.89 10.29 2.55
N GLN A 66 1.81 10.99 2.21
CA GLN A 66 1.49 12.27 2.83
C GLN A 66 1.25 12.12 4.33
N LYS A 67 0.53 11.08 4.72
CA LYS A 67 0.26 10.79 6.12
C LYS A 67 1.55 10.45 6.89
N VAL A 68 2.43 9.66 6.31
CA VAL A 68 3.73 9.34 6.90
C VAL A 68 4.55 10.61 7.10
N ASN A 69 4.62 11.48 6.09
CA ASN A 69 5.34 12.74 6.19
C ASN A 69 4.78 13.62 7.30
N GLN A 70 3.45 13.70 7.40
CA GLN A 70 2.77 14.46 8.46
C GLN A 70 3.08 13.89 9.84
N LEU A 71 3.02 12.57 9.98
CA LEU A 71 3.32 11.90 11.25
C LEU A 71 4.79 12.08 11.66
N GLU A 72 5.70 12.05 10.70
CA GLU A 72 7.11 12.31 10.97
C GLU A 72 7.34 13.74 11.48
N LYS A 73 6.66 14.72 10.88
CA LYS A 73 6.71 16.11 11.35
C LYS A 73 6.15 16.24 12.76
N GLU A 74 5.01 15.63 13.02
CA GLU A 74 4.38 15.63 14.35
C GLU A 74 5.31 14.99 15.38
N LYS A 75 5.95 13.89 15.01
CA LYS A 75 6.91 13.20 15.88
C LYS A 75 8.10 14.10 16.21
N MET A 76 8.63 14.81 15.23
CA MET A 76 9.72 15.76 15.46
C MET A 76 9.31 16.86 16.42
N ILE A 77 8.12 17.42 16.23
CA ILE A 77 7.59 18.46 17.11
C ILE A 77 7.43 17.94 18.54
N GLN A 78 6.87 16.75 18.68
CA GLN A 78 6.69 16.13 19.99
C GLN A 78 8.03 15.85 20.67
N ASN A 79 9.02 15.35 19.93
CA ASN A 79 10.36 15.11 20.47
C ASN A 79 11.02 16.41 20.93
N ASP A 80 10.87 17.48 20.18
CA ASP A 80 11.39 18.79 20.54
C ASP A 80 10.71 19.33 21.80
N GLN A 81 9.40 19.16 21.91
CA GLN A 81 8.62 19.55 23.10
C GLN A 81 9.06 18.77 24.32
N LEU A 82 9.25 17.46 24.17
CA LEU A 82 9.73 16.60 25.25
C LEU A 82 11.13 17.05 25.73
N LYS A 83 12.01 17.34 24.81
CA LYS A 83 13.35 17.83 25.13
C LYS A 83 13.31 19.15 25.88
N SER A 84 12.46 20.08 25.43
CA SER A 84 12.27 21.35 26.12
C SER A 84 11.72 21.16 27.53
N MET A 85 10.77 20.24 27.69
CA MET A 85 10.21 19.91 29.00
C MET A 85 11.26 19.31 29.93
N GLU A 86 12.11 18.42 29.41
CA GLU A 86 13.19 17.80 30.17
C GLU A 86 14.21 18.88 30.62
N ASP A 87 14.57 19.78 29.72
CA ASP A 87 15.51 20.89 30.03
C ASP A 87 14.93 21.81 31.08
N ASN A 88 13.65 22.17 31.00
CA ASN A 88 12.95 22.97 31.98
C ASN A 88 12.91 22.28 33.33
N LEU A 89 12.63 21.01 33.36
CA LEU A 89 12.59 20.21 34.58
C LEU A 89 13.97 20.20 35.24
N SER A 90 15.03 20.00 34.50
CA SER A 90 16.39 20.00 34.96
C SER A 90 16.76 21.37 35.57
N THR A 91 16.41 22.46 34.92
CA THR A 91 16.63 23.83 35.39
C THR A 91 15.87 24.07 36.70
N ASN A 92 14.62 23.63 36.79
CA ASN A 92 13.81 23.76 38.00
C ASN A 92 14.41 22.99 39.18
N ILE A 93 14.94 21.80 38.93
CA ILE A 93 15.62 21.02 39.97
C ILE A 93 16.85 21.75 40.47
N ASP A 94 17.66 22.33 39.60
CA ASP A 94 18.82 23.12 39.96
C ASP A 94 18.45 24.34 40.80
N LEU A 95 17.36 25.04 40.42
CA LEU A 95 16.86 26.18 41.18
C LEU A 95 16.43 25.77 42.56
N LEU A 96 15.72 24.64 42.68
CA LEU A 96 15.29 24.11 43.98
C LEU A 96 16.50 23.78 44.87
N LYS A 97 17.53 23.19 44.31
CA LYS A 97 18.77 22.90 45.05
C LYS A 97 19.46 24.18 45.56
N ARG A 98 19.52 25.23 44.74
CA ARG A 98 20.09 26.51 45.11
C ARG A 98 19.29 27.17 46.23
N ILE A 99 17.96 27.14 46.13
CA ILE A 99 17.07 27.65 47.17
C ILE A 99 17.30 26.91 48.49
N SER A 100 17.36 25.60 48.45
CA SER A 100 17.60 24.76 49.62
C SER A 100 18.95 25.11 50.29
N ASN A 101 20.00 25.30 49.49
CA ASN A 101 21.31 25.68 49.99
C ASN A 101 21.32 27.08 50.62
N LEU A 102 20.60 28.03 50.02
CA LEU A 102 20.45 29.36 50.57
C LEU A 102 19.72 29.35 51.91
N GLU A 103 18.65 28.59 52.02
CA GLU A 103 17.91 28.41 53.28
C GLU A 103 18.80 27.85 54.36
N LYS A 104 19.61 26.85 54.07
CA LYS A 104 20.56 26.29 55.02
C LYS A 104 21.61 27.31 55.45
N ALA A 105 22.09 28.14 54.56
CA ALA A 105 23.06 29.20 54.89
C ALA A 105 22.42 30.23 55.79
N VAL A 106 21.17 30.64 55.52
CA VAL A 106 20.46 31.59 56.37
C VAL A 106 20.24 31.02 57.79
N TYR A 107 19.86 29.76 57.90
CA TYR A 107 19.67 29.14 59.20
C TYR A 107 20.95 28.96 59.98
N LYS A 108 22.09 28.78 59.32
CA LYS A 108 23.41 28.68 59.97
C LYS A 108 23.91 29.99 60.57
N ASP A 109 23.54 31.11 59.94
CA ASP A 109 23.99 32.45 60.37
C ASP A 109 23.15 33.02 61.51
N LYS A 110 22.15 32.32 61.92
CA LYS A 110 21.37 32.65 63.12
C LYS A 110 22.00 31.99 64.32
#